data_bc738a0ac1c9ce12f697c9618d9c17f3
#
_entry.id   bc738a0ac1c9ce12f697c9618d9c17f3
#
_cell.length_a   1.000
_cell.length_b   1.000
_cell.length_c   1.000
_cell.angle_alpha   90.00
_cell.angle_beta   90.00
_cell.angle_gamma   90.00
#
_symmetry.space_group_name_H-M   'P 1'
#
loop_
_entity.id
_entity.type
_entity.pdbx_description
1 polymer ?
#
loop_
_entity_poly.entity_id
_entity_poly.type
_entity_poly.pdbx_seq_one_letter_code
_entity_poly.pdbx_strand_id
1 'polypeptide(L)'
;MTDASSASRRTRTAAAVGVASAVTVAMGFALWPSTGSPQPAEGPSLPGPARSALEVGEPQPLRDKHVSLWSFVRRATTARTTPRRAGAAVARLASTTAEGTANTLLVLGRTRDAAGRVWVRVRLPVLPNGTTGWVPRRALGGYRAVRTRLVVDVRRLRATLLRNGRPLMRADIGVGLDQSPTPRGRFYIRNKLVRYRSGFYGPLAFGTSARSAVLTDWPGGGFIGIHGTNQPELLPGRVSHGCIRMRNADIVRLGRLMPVGTPMEVL
;
A
#
# COMPACT_ATOMS: atom_id res chain seq x y z
N MET A 1 22.74 37.46 42.60
CA MET A 1 24.22 37.49 42.70
C MET A 1 24.73 36.67 41.54
N THR A 2 25.21 37.44 40.60
CA THR A 2 26.42 37.36 39.78
C THR A 2 26.36 36.24 38.75
N ASP A 3 26.17 36.51 37.51
CA ASP A 3 26.80 37.42 36.54
C ASP A 3 27.85 36.68 35.71
N ALA A 4 27.74 36.96 34.46
CA ALA A 4 28.72 37.16 33.41
C ALA A 4 29.12 35.91 32.61
N SER A 5 29.16 35.93 31.34
CA SER A 5 29.62 36.84 30.30
C SER A 5 30.28 36.02 29.19
N SER A 6 29.75 36.15 28.04
CA SER A 6 30.33 36.51 26.74
C SER A 6 31.69 35.91 26.32
N ALA A 7 31.77 35.44 25.11
CA ALA A 7 32.72 35.97 24.12
C ALA A 7 32.48 35.43 22.71
N SER A 8 32.16 36.34 21.83
CA SER A 8 32.21 36.29 20.38
C SER A 8 33.68 36.18 19.90
N ARG A 9 33.96 35.31 18.92
CA ARG A 9 35.14 35.47 18.05
C ARG A 9 34.72 35.40 16.59
N ARG A 10 34.80 36.57 15.97
CA ARG A 10 34.79 36.72 14.49
C ARG A 10 36.17 36.36 13.95
N THR A 11 36.25 35.51 12.95
CA THR A 11 37.45 35.35 12.14
C THR A 11 37.20 35.88 10.73
N ARG A 12 38.06 36.80 10.32
CA ARG A 12 38.07 37.47 9.03
C ARG A 12 38.69 36.55 7.98
N THR A 13 38.06 36.44 6.83
CA THR A 13 38.61 35.84 5.61
C THR A 13 39.39 36.90 4.83
N ALA A 14 40.65 36.62 4.56
CA ALA A 14 41.48 37.42 3.65
C ALA A 14 41.34 36.91 2.20
N ALA A 15 41.09 37.83 1.30
CA ALA A 15 41.08 37.59 -0.12
C ALA A 15 42.53 37.69 -0.67
N ALA A 16 42.95 36.68 -1.45
CA ALA A 16 44.18 36.72 -2.21
C ALA A 16 43.83 36.97 -3.69
N VAL A 17 44.34 38.09 -4.22
CA VAL A 17 44.28 38.45 -5.62
C VAL A 17 45.49 37.81 -6.32
N GLY A 18 45.27 36.92 -7.29
CA GLY A 18 46.29 36.36 -8.16
C GLY A 18 46.24 37.01 -9.53
N VAL A 19 47.30 37.68 -9.89
CA VAL A 19 47.53 38.29 -11.21
C VAL A 19 48.04 37.17 -12.14
N ALA A 20 47.33 36.85 -13.22
CA ALA A 20 47.78 35.95 -14.27
C ALA A 20 48.27 36.76 -15.48
N SER A 21 49.55 36.66 -15.75
CA SER A 21 50.21 37.27 -16.94
C SER A 21 49.86 36.44 -18.18
N ALA A 22 49.32 37.09 -19.20
CA ALA A 22 49.09 36.52 -20.52
C ALA A 22 50.38 36.51 -21.35
N VAL A 23 50.84 35.35 -21.74
CA VAL A 23 51.88 35.16 -22.74
C VAL A 23 51.20 34.86 -24.08
N THR A 24 51.31 35.78 -25.01
CA THR A 24 50.79 35.64 -26.39
C THR A 24 51.84 34.92 -27.23
N VAL A 25 51.61 33.67 -27.60
CA VAL A 25 52.41 32.97 -28.61
C VAL A 25 51.66 33.02 -29.94
N ALA A 26 52.22 33.75 -30.88
CA ALA A 26 51.73 33.77 -32.23
C ALA A 26 52.23 32.52 -32.99
N MET A 27 51.32 31.56 -33.27
CA MET A 27 51.59 30.46 -34.19
C MET A 27 50.96 30.75 -35.54
N GLY A 28 51.86 30.76 -36.56
CA GLY A 28 51.48 30.93 -37.97
C GLY A 28 50.61 29.76 -38.45
N PHE A 29 49.46 30.07 -39.01
CA PHE A 29 48.61 29.12 -39.69
C PHE A 29 49.12 28.79 -41.05
N ALA A 30 49.67 27.61 -41.28
CA ALA A 30 49.83 27.01 -42.57
C ALA A 30 48.48 26.54 -43.10
N LEU A 31 48.08 27.10 -44.27
CA LEU A 31 46.84 26.67 -44.95
C LEU A 31 47.07 25.28 -45.57
N TRP A 32 46.50 24.27 -44.92
CA TRP A 32 46.37 22.94 -45.50
C TRP A 32 45.05 22.86 -46.28
N PRO A 33 45.02 22.30 -47.49
CA PRO A 33 43.77 22.11 -48.20
C PRO A 33 42.89 21.14 -47.47
N SER A 34 41.68 21.53 -47.13
CA SER A 34 40.69 20.70 -46.53
C SER A 34 40.22 19.64 -47.54
N THR A 35 40.77 18.44 -47.43
CA THR A 35 40.12 17.26 -48.02
C THR A 35 38.84 16.99 -47.24
N GLY A 36 37.70 17.15 -47.90
CA GLY A 36 36.39 16.90 -47.31
C GLY A 36 36.33 15.51 -46.68
N SER A 37 36.04 15.46 -45.36
CA SER A 37 35.75 14.22 -44.69
C SER A 37 34.52 13.58 -45.34
N PRO A 38 34.54 12.27 -45.67
CA PRO A 38 33.36 11.61 -46.19
C PRO A 38 32.27 11.68 -45.13
N GLN A 39 31.14 12.29 -45.47
CA GLN A 39 29.94 12.23 -44.67
C GLN A 39 29.58 10.76 -44.45
N PRO A 40 29.33 10.32 -43.20
CA PRO A 40 28.81 8.95 -42.98
C PRO A 40 27.51 8.83 -43.76
N ALA A 41 27.42 7.82 -44.62
CA ALA A 41 26.19 7.51 -45.32
C ALA A 41 25.09 7.31 -44.23
N GLU A 42 24.03 8.11 -44.29
CA GLU A 42 22.86 7.87 -43.45
C GLU A 42 22.34 6.46 -43.75
N GLY A 43 22.62 5.54 -42.84
CA GLY A 43 22.01 4.22 -42.88
C GLY A 43 20.48 4.37 -42.81
N PRO A 44 19.72 3.43 -43.36
CA PRO A 44 18.27 3.50 -43.33
C PRO A 44 17.80 3.76 -41.89
N SER A 45 17.11 4.87 -41.67
CA SER A 45 16.56 5.24 -40.39
C SER A 45 15.65 4.11 -39.91
N LEU A 46 15.95 3.53 -38.73
CA LEU A 46 15.10 2.55 -38.14
C LEU A 46 13.65 3.08 -38.06
N PRO A 47 12.64 2.32 -38.44
CA PRO A 47 11.26 2.76 -38.33
C PRO A 47 11.01 3.17 -36.89
N GLY A 48 10.44 4.36 -36.68
CA GLY A 48 10.09 4.85 -35.36
C GLY A 48 9.25 3.81 -34.62
N PRO A 49 9.34 3.74 -33.26
CA PRO A 49 8.59 2.76 -32.48
C PRO A 49 7.12 2.85 -32.87
N ALA A 50 6.57 1.73 -33.35
CA ALA A 50 5.17 1.63 -33.73
C ALA A 50 4.32 2.15 -32.56
N ARG A 51 3.53 3.21 -32.79
CA ARG A 51 2.53 3.64 -31.81
C ARG A 51 1.65 2.44 -31.58
N SER A 52 1.68 1.87 -30.36
CA SER A 52 0.78 0.80 -30.03
C SER A 52 -0.64 1.35 -30.16
N ALA A 53 -1.37 0.88 -31.16
CA ALA A 53 -2.79 1.14 -31.36
C ALA A 53 -3.65 0.43 -30.30
N LEU A 54 -3.10 0.15 -29.12
CA LEU A 54 -3.85 -0.35 -27.99
C LEU A 54 -4.61 0.84 -27.41
N GLU A 55 -5.85 0.98 -27.84
CA GLU A 55 -6.86 1.71 -27.11
C GLU A 55 -6.74 1.33 -25.63
N VAL A 56 -6.92 2.32 -24.74
CA VAL A 56 -7.00 2.07 -23.30
C VAL A 56 -8.25 1.20 -23.10
N GLY A 57 -8.08 -0.12 -23.18
CA GLY A 57 -9.15 -1.06 -23.06
C GLY A 57 -9.78 -1.01 -21.66
N GLU A 58 -11.01 -1.48 -21.58
CA GLU A 58 -11.70 -1.69 -20.32
C GLU A 58 -10.77 -2.33 -19.28
N PRO A 59 -10.84 -1.91 -18.00
CA PRO A 59 -9.96 -2.43 -16.95
C PRO A 59 -10.09 -3.96 -16.86
N GLN A 60 -9.01 -4.67 -17.12
CA GLN A 60 -8.99 -6.13 -17.03
C GLN A 60 -9.12 -6.55 -15.56
N PRO A 61 -10.19 -7.29 -15.18
CA PRO A 61 -10.31 -7.82 -13.83
C PRO A 61 -9.20 -8.85 -13.57
N LEU A 62 -8.50 -8.70 -12.44
CA LEU A 62 -7.49 -9.67 -11.99
C LEU A 62 -8.08 -10.54 -10.85
N ARG A 63 -9.32 -11.01 -11.06
CA ARG A 63 -10.05 -11.83 -10.09
C ARG A 63 -10.66 -13.03 -10.80
N ASP A 64 -10.38 -14.19 -10.27
CA ASP A 64 -11.11 -15.41 -10.56
C ASP A 64 -12.12 -15.65 -9.42
N LYS A 65 -13.12 -16.53 -9.64
CA LYS A 65 -14.17 -16.86 -8.66
C LYS A 65 -13.60 -17.24 -7.29
N HIS A 66 -12.45 -17.90 -7.26
CA HIS A 66 -11.83 -18.42 -6.03
C HIS A 66 -10.42 -17.89 -5.78
N VAL A 67 -9.87 -17.09 -6.67
CA VAL A 67 -8.52 -16.52 -6.54
C VAL A 67 -8.61 -15.02 -6.40
N SER A 68 -7.93 -14.46 -5.44
CA SER A 68 -7.74 -13.03 -5.29
C SER A 68 -6.26 -12.70 -5.27
N LEU A 69 -5.89 -11.58 -5.87
CA LEU A 69 -4.51 -11.11 -5.91
C LEU A 69 -4.32 -9.98 -4.91
N TRP A 70 -3.15 -9.93 -4.32
CA TRP A 70 -2.71 -8.83 -3.50
C TRP A 70 -1.25 -8.48 -3.79
N SER A 71 -0.85 -7.30 -3.38
CA SER A 71 0.53 -6.83 -3.48
C SER A 71 0.83 -5.90 -2.32
N PHE A 72 2.11 -5.72 -2.01
CA PHE A 72 2.54 -4.72 -1.05
C PHE A 72 3.02 -3.44 -1.76
N VAL A 73 2.90 -2.31 -1.08
CA VAL A 73 3.45 -1.04 -1.53
C VAL A 73 4.97 -1.08 -1.35
N ARG A 74 5.72 -1.12 -2.46
CA ARG A 74 7.18 -1.14 -2.45
C ARG A 74 7.79 0.26 -2.28
N ARG A 75 7.13 1.26 -2.88
CA ARG A 75 7.54 2.67 -2.78
C ARG A 75 6.31 3.51 -2.46
N ALA A 76 6.46 4.48 -1.56
CA ALA A 76 5.38 5.41 -1.23
C ALA A 76 4.77 5.99 -2.52
N THR A 77 3.45 6.05 -2.57
CA THR A 77 2.70 6.46 -3.76
C THR A 77 1.36 7.08 -3.38
N THR A 78 0.73 7.74 -4.35
CA THR A 78 -0.63 8.27 -4.22
C THR A 78 -1.58 7.43 -5.05
N ALA A 79 -2.62 6.91 -4.41
CA ALA A 79 -3.77 6.33 -5.09
C ALA A 79 -4.63 7.45 -5.68
N ARG A 80 -5.12 7.26 -6.92
CA ARG A 80 -5.85 8.27 -7.68
C ARG A 80 -7.21 7.76 -8.13
N THR A 81 -8.12 8.68 -8.44
CA THR A 81 -9.46 8.36 -8.93
C THR A 81 -9.43 7.70 -10.31
N THR A 82 -8.47 8.07 -11.15
CA THR A 82 -8.31 7.60 -12.54
C THR A 82 -6.89 7.07 -12.76
N PRO A 83 -6.67 6.17 -13.74
CA PRO A 83 -5.37 5.59 -14.05
C PRO A 83 -4.47 6.56 -14.84
N ARG A 84 -4.25 7.75 -14.33
CA ARG A 84 -3.39 8.78 -14.91
C ARG A 84 -2.79 9.69 -13.84
N ARG A 85 -1.65 10.34 -14.14
CA ARG A 85 -0.96 11.22 -13.18
C ARG A 85 -1.80 12.42 -12.74
N ALA A 86 -2.62 12.95 -13.64
CA ALA A 86 -3.50 14.09 -13.38
C ALA A 86 -4.80 13.71 -12.64
N GLY A 87 -5.06 12.41 -12.39
CA GLY A 87 -6.22 11.99 -11.60
C GLY A 87 -6.16 12.56 -10.18
N ALA A 88 -7.31 12.92 -9.60
CA ALA A 88 -7.38 13.43 -8.24
C ALA A 88 -6.82 12.43 -7.23
N ALA A 89 -6.16 12.92 -6.19
CA ALA A 89 -5.62 12.09 -5.12
C ALA A 89 -6.76 11.54 -4.26
N VAL A 90 -6.73 10.24 -3.98
CA VAL A 90 -7.67 9.57 -3.07
C VAL A 90 -7.01 9.30 -1.72
N ALA A 91 -5.77 8.76 -1.74
CA ALA A 91 -5.02 8.45 -0.53
C ALA A 91 -3.52 8.43 -0.79
N ARG A 92 -2.74 8.81 0.21
CA ARG A 92 -1.28 8.56 0.24
C ARG A 92 -1.04 7.18 0.86
N LEU A 93 -0.15 6.40 0.25
CA LEU A 93 0.17 5.04 0.65
C LEU A 93 1.67 4.95 0.95
N ALA A 94 2.01 4.73 2.20
CA ALA A 94 3.37 4.41 2.63
C ALA A 94 3.70 2.95 2.33
N SER A 95 4.98 2.58 2.31
CA SER A 95 5.44 1.19 2.15
C SER A 95 5.17 0.33 3.37
N THR A 96 5.13 0.94 4.55
CA THR A 96 4.83 0.29 5.83
C THR A 96 3.57 0.85 6.45
N THR A 97 2.91 0.05 7.27
CA THR A 97 1.79 0.45 8.12
C THR A 97 2.29 1.06 9.43
N ALA A 98 1.40 1.66 10.22
CA ALA A 98 1.74 2.18 11.54
C ALA A 98 2.25 1.07 12.49
N GLU A 99 1.80 -0.17 12.27
CA GLU A 99 2.24 -1.35 13.03
C GLU A 99 3.59 -1.91 12.55
N GLY A 100 4.31 -1.22 11.66
CA GLY A 100 5.62 -1.60 11.15
C GLY A 100 5.60 -2.76 10.14
N THR A 101 4.43 -3.16 9.65
CA THR A 101 4.30 -4.23 8.65
C THR A 101 4.27 -3.68 7.22
N ALA A 102 4.56 -4.53 6.23
CA ALA A 102 4.40 -4.15 4.83
C ALA A 102 2.95 -3.74 4.54
N ASN A 103 2.75 -2.59 3.89
CA ASN A 103 1.42 -2.10 3.55
C ASN A 103 0.84 -2.89 2.38
N THR A 104 -0.06 -3.79 2.69
CA THR A 104 -0.69 -4.72 1.73
C THR A 104 -1.96 -4.13 1.15
N LEU A 105 -2.17 -4.33 -0.14
CA LEU A 105 -3.35 -3.89 -0.88
C LEU A 105 -3.97 -5.06 -1.66
N LEU A 106 -5.29 -5.17 -1.61
CA LEU A 106 -6.04 -6.10 -2.45
C LEU A 106 -6.12 -5.55 -3.88
N VAL A 107 -5.66 -6.34 -4.86
CA VAL A 107 -5.67 -5.99 -6.27
C VAL A 107 -7.02 -6.35 -6.89
N LEU A 108 -7.62 -5.42 -7.62
CA LEU A 108 -8.94 -5.58 -8.23
C LEU A 108 -8.89 -5.69 -9.75
N GLY A 109 -7.94 -5.01 -10.38
CA GLY A 109 -7.79 -5.00 -11.82
C GLY A 109 -6.57 -4.20 -12.26
N ARG A 110 -6.32 -4.17 -13.56
CA ARG A 110 -5.24 -3.39 -14.17
C ARG A 110 -5.70 -2.77 -15.48
N THR A 111 -5.04 -1.68 -15.87
CA THR A 111 -5.21 -1.05 -17.18
C THR A 111 -3.90 -0.37 -17.60
N ARG A 112 -3.84 0.11 -18.85
CA ARG A 112 -2.78 1.00 -19.33
C ARG A 112 -3.34 2.40 -19.55
N ASP A 113 -2.56 3.43 -19.28
CA ASP A 113 -2.92 4.77 -19.70
C ASP A 113 -2.49 5.03 -21.15
N ALA A 114 -2.84 6.19 -21.70
CA ALA A 114 -2.50 6.58 -23.06
C ALA A 114 -0.99 6.57 -23.37
N ALA A 115 -0.14 6.66 -22.35
CA ALA A 115 1.32 6.57 -22.47
C ALA A 115 1.83 5.13 -22.27
N GLY A 116 0.96 4.10 -22.29
CA GLY A 116 1.32 2.70 -22.12
C GLY A 116 1.69 2.30 -20.69
N ARG A 117 1.61 3.20 -19.71
CA ARG A 117 1.98 2.91 -18.31
C ARG A 117 0.90 2.08 -17.63
N VAL A 118 1.31 1.01 -16.97
CA VAL A 118 0.38 0.11 -16.27
C VAL A 118 -0.04 0.71 -14.92
N TRP A 119 -1.35 0.75 -14.70
CA TRP A 119 -2.01 1.13 -13.47
C TRP A 119 -2.77 -0.05 -12.89
N VAL A 120 -2.84 -0.12 -11.57
CA VAL A 120 -3.49 -1.18 -10.83
C VAL A 120 -4.58 -0.59 -9.96
N ARG A 121 -5.80 -1.10 -10.12
CA ARG A 121 -6.91 -0.76 -9.24
C ARG A 121 -6.81 -1.57 -7.97
N VAL A 122 -6.83 -0.90 -6.84
CA VAL A 122 -6.69 -1.52 -5.53
C VAL A 122 -7.82 -1.07 -4.60
N ARG A 123 -8.14 -1.91 -3.61
CA ARG A 123 -8.99 -1.51 -2.49
C ARG A 123 -8.13 -0.76 -1.48
N LEU A 124 -8.64 0.39 -1.03
CA LEU A 124 -7.93 1.27 -0.10
C LEU A 124 -8.45 1.10 1.33
N PRO A 125 -7.56 1.11 2.33
CA PRO A 125 -7.93 1.03 3.74
C PRO A 125 -8.25 2.44 4.31
N VAL A 126 -9.20 3.13 3.70
CA VAL A 126 -9.61 4.50 4.05
C VAL A 126 -11.13 4.60 4.11
N LEU A 127 -11.63 5.64 4.78
CA LEU A 127 -13.05 6.00 4.73
C LEU A 127 -13.36 6.82 3.46
N PRO A 128 -14.58 6.69 2.93
CA PRO A 128 -15.58 5.70 3.30
C PRO A 128 -15.12 4.27 2.97
N ASN A 129 -15.56 3.30 3.76
CA ASN A 129 -15.24 1.89 3.55
C ASN A 129 -15.62 1.43 2.13
N GLY A 130 -14.79 0.59 1.53
CA GLY A 130 -15.00 0.15 0.14
C GLY A 130 -14.34 1.02 -0.91
N THR A 131 -13.75 2.14 -0.55
CA THR A 131 -13.02 3.04 -1.47
C THR A 131 -11.96 2.26 -2.26
N THR A 132 -11.85 2.60 -3.55
CA THR A 132 -10.84 2.06 -4.45
C THR A 132 -10.03 3.19 -5.08
N GLY A 133 -8.86 2.87 -5.58
CA GLY A 133 -8.04 3.84 -6.29
C GLY A 133 -7.06 3.16 -7.24
N TRP A 134 -6.47 3.96 -8.11
CA TRP A 134 -5.48 3.52 -9.08
C TRP A 134 -4.07 3.90 -8.60
N VAL A 135 -3.16 2.95 -8.61
CA VAL A 135 -1.75 3.16 -8.29
C VAL A 135 -0.86 2.73 -9.45
N PRO A 136 0.28 3.39 -9.69
CA PRO A 136 1.23 2.95 -10.72
C PRO A 136 1.74 1.55 -10.38
N ARG A 137 1.77 0.63 -11.35
CA ARG A 137 2.28 -0.75 -11.16
C ARG A 137 3.69 -0.79 -10.56
N ARG A 138 4.55 0.15 -10.95
CA ARG A 138 5.93 0.26 -10.45
C ARG A 138 6.04 0.56 -8.94
N ALA A 139 4.98 1.10 -8.32
CA ALA A 139 4.94 1.35 -6.88
C ALA A 139 4.64 0.11 -6.06
N LEU A 140 4.18 -0.96 -6.69
CA LEU A 140 3.81 -2.23 -6.07
C LEU A 140 4.90 -3.28 -6.23
N GLY A 141 4.96 -4.20 -5.27
CA GLY A 141 5.75 -5.43 -5.36
C GLY A 141 5.16 -6.45 -6.32
N GLY A 142 5.63 -7.70 -6.27
CA GLY A 142 5.05 -8.83 -7.00
C GLY A 142 3.60 -9.09 -6.57
N TYR A 143 2.80 -9.62 -7.49
CA TYR A 143 1.47 -10.13 -7.13
C TYR A 143 1.60 -11.47 -6.39
N ARG A 144 0.76 -11.63 -5.39
CA ARG A 144 0.59 -12.88 -4.66
C ARG A 144 -0.87 -13.30 -4.71
N ALA A 145 -1.11 -14.59 -4.89
CA ALA A 145 -2.45 -15.15 -4.98
C ALA A 145 -2.89 -15.76 -3.65
N VAL A 146 -4.16 -15.58 -3.30
CA VAL A 146 -4.81 -16.28 -2.21
C VAL A 146 -6.09 -16.95 -2.70
N ARG A 147 -6.38 -18.12 -2.15
CA ARG A 147 -7.58 -18.92 -2.46
C ARG A 147 -8.55 -18.98 -1.28
N THR A 148 -8.30 -18.15 -0.27
CA THR A 148 -9.12 -18.04 0.93
C THR A 148 -10.02 -16.82 0.86
N ARG A 149 -11.18 -16.90 1.51
CA ARG A 149 -12.10 -15.79 1.78
C ARG A 149 -12.70 -15.94 3.17
N LEU A 150 -12.70 -14.89 3.94
CA LEU A 150 -13.34 -14.84 5.25
C LEU A 150 -14.74 -14.22 5.10
N VAL A 151 -15.75 -14.90 5.58
CA VAL A 151 -17.12 -14.39 5.69
C VAL A 151 -17.44 -14.21 7.17
N VAL A 152 -17.84 -13.01 7.55
CA VAL A 152 -18.23 -12.62 8.91
C VAL A 152 -19.72 -12.31 8.89
N ASP A 153 -20.53 -13.16 9.52
CA ASP A 153 -21.94 -12.93 9.70
C ASP A 153 -22.18 -12.32 11.09
N VAL A 154 -22.42 -11.00 11.11
CA VAL A 154 -22.61 -10.26 12.38
C VAL A 154 -23.98 -10.50 13.00
N ARG A 155 -24.94 -11.06 12.25
CA ARG A 155 -26.25 -11.43 12.79
C ARG A 155 -26.17 -12.78 13.47
N ARG A 156 -25.48 -13.74 12.83
CA ARG A 156 -25.29 -15.09 13.38
C ARG A 156 -24.10 -15.19 14.32
N LEU A 157 -23.35 -14.09 14.52
CA LEU A 157 -22.15 -14.03 15.37
C LEU A 157 -21.13 -15.11 14.99
N ARG A 158 -20.91 -15.31 13.70
CA ARG A 158 -20.09 -16.40 13.18
C ARG A 158 -19.14 -15.94 12.05
N ALA A 159 -17.90 -16.39 12.14
CA ALA A 159 -16.93 -16.25 11.07
C ALA A 159 -16.72 -17.60 10.38
N THR A 160 -16.65 -17.58 9.05
CA THR A 160 -16.38 -18.76 8.22
C THR A 160 -15.22 -18.45 7.28
N LEU A 161 -14.11 -19.16 7.43
CA LEU A 161 -13.03 -19.15 6.46
C LEU A 161 -13.34 -20.16 5.36
N LEU A 162 -13.36 -19.70 4.11
CA LEU A 162 -13.51 -20.53 2.92
C LEU A 162 -12.16 -20.71 2.24
N ARG A 163 -11.91 -21.88 1.64
CA ARG A 163 -10.82 -22.11 0.69
C ARG A 163 -11.40 -22.74 -0.58
N ASN A 164 -11.11 -22.16 -1.74
CA ASN A 164 -11.71 -22.56 -3.03
C ASN A 164 -13.25 -22.63 -2.96
N GLY A 165 -13.87 -21.69 -2.23
CA GLY A 165 -15.33 -21.64 -2.05
C GLY A 165 -15.91 -22.62 -1.02
N ARG A 166 -15.13 -23.56 -0.50
CA ARG A 166 -15.58 -24.56 0.50
C ARG A 166 -15.20 -24.11 1.92
N PRO A 167 -16.09 -24.35 2.92
CA PRO A 167 -15.77 -24.05 4.31
C PRO A 167 -14.55 -24.84 4.80
N LEU A 168 -13.57 -24.13 5.38
CA LEU A 168 -12.36 -24.70 5.96
C LEU A 168 -12.37 -24.60 7.50
N MET A 169 -12.97 -23.53 8.03
CA MET A 169 -13.09 -23.28 9.46
C MET A 169 -14.33 -22.45 9.74
N ARG A 170 -14.99 -22.71 10.85
CA ARG A 170 -16.04 -21.86 11.44
C ARG A 170 -15.67 -21.57 12.89
N ALA A 171 -16.03 -20.37 13.37
CA ALA A 171 -15.86 -19.96 14.75
C ALA A 171 -16.98 -19.01 15.15
N ASP A 172 -17.43 -19.11 16.38
CA ASP A 172 -18.26 -18.11 17.02
C ASP A 172 -17.43 -16.88 17.37
N ILE A 173 -18.02 -15.69 17.24
CA ILE A 173 -17.31 -14.43 17.35
C ILE A 173 -18.02 -13.44 18.25
N GLY A 174 -17.22 -12.50 18.80
CA GLY A 174 -17.69 -11.23 19.32
C GLY A 174 -17.58 -10.15 18.24
N VAL A 175 -18.58 -9.28 18.18
CA VAL A 175 -18.64 -8.16 17.23
C VAL A 175 -18.90 -6.85 17.97
N GLY A 176 -18.90 -5.73 17.24
CA GLY A 176 -19.17 -4.40 17.79
C GLY A 176 -20.58 -4.27 18.38
N LEU A 177 -20.65 -3.47 19.45
CA LEU A 177 -21.90 -2.98 20.04
C LEU A 177 -22.67 -2.12 19.02
N ASP A 178 -23.95 -1.86 19.26
CA ASP A 178 -24.79 -1.08 18.34
C ASP A 178 -24.31 0.37 18.18
N GLN A 179 -23.74 0.98 19.22
CA GLN A 179 -23.14 2.34 19.15
C GLN A 179 -21.77 2.37 18.48
N SER A 180 -21.12 1.23 18.31
CA SER A 180 -19.82 1.11 17.63
C SER A 180 -19.75 -0.19 16.83
N PRO A 181 -20.56 -0.32 15.77
CA PRO A 181 -20.78 -1.57 15.09
C PRO A 181 -19.55 -2.01 14.28
N THR A 182 -19.41 -3.32 14.11
CA THR A 182 -18.51 -3.87 13.10
C THR A 182 -19.02 -3.48 11.71
N PRO A 183 -18.22 -2.73 10.90
CA PRO A 183 -18.68 -2.25 9.60
C PRO A 183 -18.98 -3.38 8.63
N ARG A 184 -20.12 -3.31 7.95
CA ARG A 184 -20.48 -4.24 6.87
C ARG A 184 -19.84 -3.86 5.57
N GLY A 185 -19.63 -4.85 4.68
CA GLY A 185 -19.08 -4.63 3.36
C GLY A 185 -17.94 -5.56 3.00
N ARG A 186 -17.15 -5.14 1.98
CA ARG A 186 -16.06 -5.96 1.42
C ARG A 186 -14.71 -5.35 1.77
N PHE A 187 -13.88 -6.13 2.43
CA PHE A 187 -12.59 -5.76 3.00
C PHE A 187 -11.52 -6.79 2.62
N TYR A 188 -10.34 -6.68 3.21
CA TYR A 188 -9.29 -7.68 3.11
C TYR A 188 -8.40 -7.64 4.37
N ILE A 189 -7.62 -8.69 4.56
CA ILE A 189 -6.64 -8.80 5.65
C ILE A 189 -5.36 -8.07 5.23
N ARG A 190 -5.03 -6.98 5.93
CA ARG A 190 -3.87 -6.12 5.66
C ARG A 190 -2.57 -6.71 6.21
N ASN A 191 -2.60 -7.17 7.44
CA ASN A 191 -1.44 -7.69 8.15
C ASN A 191 -1.83 -8.76 9.17
N LYS A 192 -0.81 -9.44 9.68
CA LYS A 192 -0.92 -10.43 10.75
C LYS A 192 0.11 -10.07 11.80
N LEU A 193 -0.36 -9.79 13.00
CA LEU A 193 0.44 -9.37 14.15
C LEU A 193 0.63 -10.57 15.06
N VAL A 194 1.79 -11.20 14.95
CA VAL A 194 2.27 -12.23 15.86
C VAL A 194 3.09 -11.54 16.95
N ARG A 195 2.97 -11.97 18.22
CA ARG A 195 3.63 -11.35 19.37
C ARG A 195 3.02 -10.00 19.80
N TYR A 196 1.75 -9.79 19.49
CA TYR A 196 1.03 -8.69 20.09
C TYR A 196 0.86 -8.98 21.60
N ARG A 197 1.74 -8.39 22.41
CA ARG A 197 1.84 -8.67 23.85
C ARG A 197 0.77 -7.89 24.63
N SER A 198 -0.50 -8.19 24.37
CA SER A 198 -1.59 -7.64 25.17
C SER A 198 -2.52 -8.78 25.54
N GLY A 199 -2.70 -9.01 26.83
CA GLY A 199 -3.64 -9.99 27.33
C GLY A 199 -5.04 -9.79 26.73
N PHE A 200 -5.43 -8.54 26.55
CA PHE A 200 -6.73 -8.17 25.99
C PHE A 200 -6.96 -8.65 24.54
N TYR A 201 -5.92 -8.62 23.69
CA TYR A 201 -6.02 -9.01 22.27
C TYR A 201 -5.67 -10.48 22.01
N GLY A 202 -5.32 -11.22 23.05
CA GLY A 202 -4.92 -12.62 22.93
C GLY A 202 -3.58 -12.80 22.18
N PRO A 203 -3.29 -14.04 21.74
CA PRO A 203 -1.97 -14.41 21.21
C PRO A 203 -1.69 -13.93 19.80
N LEU A 204 -2.71 -13.50 19.03
CA LEU A 204 -2.61 -13.12 17.64
C LEU A 204 -3.69 -12.13 17.26
N ALA A 205 -3.35 -11.19 16.37
CA ALA A 205 -4.29 -10.28 15.75
C ALA A 205 -4.07 -10.16 14.24
N PHE A 206 -5.13 -9.87 13.51
CA PHE A 206 -5.11 -9.45 12.12
C PHE A 206 -5.64 -8.02 12.01
N GLY A 207 -4.92 -7.17 11.30
CA GLY A 207 -5.45 -5.90 10.84
C GLY A 207 -6.23 -6.07 9.55
N THR A 208 -7.38 -5.43 9.45
CA THR A 208 -8.20 -5.43 8.24
C THR A 208 -8.16 -4.09 7.53
N SER A 209 -8.72 -4.02 6.33
CA SER A 209 -8.92 -2.74 5.62
C SER A 209 -10.21 -2.02 6.04
N ALA A 210 -11.02 -2.61 6.93
CA ALA A 210 -12.20 -1.98 7.48
C ALA A 210 -11.82 -0.91 8.50
N ARG A 211 -12.53 0.21 8.48
CA ARG A 211 -12.39 1.27 9.47
C ARG A 211 -13.73 1.60 10.12
N SER A 212 -13.68 1.88 11.42
CA SER A 212 -14.83 2.44 12.12
C SER A 212 -15.14 3.83 11.57
N ALA A 213 -16.41 4.11 11.30
CA ALA A 213 -16.88 5.45 11.00
C ALA A 213 -17.15 6.28 12.26
N VAL A 214 -17.21 5.62 13.43
CA VAL A 214 -17.57 6.22 14.72
C VAL A 214 -16.32 6.50 15.56
N LEU A 215 -15.37 5.56 15.59
CA LEU A 215 -14.15 5.64 16.40
C LEU A 215 -12.94 5.91 15.49
N THR A 216 -12.79 7.14 15.05
CA THR A 216 -11.74 7.53 14.09
C THR A 216 -10.40 7.87 14.75
N ASP A 217 -10.42 8.25 16.02
CA ASP A 217 -9.29 8.65 16.86
C ASP A 217 -8.79 7.55 17.82
N TRP A 218 -9.39 6.37 17.74
CA TRP A 218 -8.95 5.21 18.53
C TRP A 218 -7.49 4.85 18.25
N PRO A 219 -6.72 4.38 19.26
CA PRO A 219 -5.36 3.87 19.02
C PRO A 219 -5.31 2.89 17.86
N GLY A 220 -4.48 3.16 16.85
CA GLY A 220 -4.49 2.43 15.57
C GLY A 220 -5.36 3.06 14.48
N GLY A 221 -5.91 4.28 14.66
CA GLY A 221 -6.59 5.06 13.62
C GLY A 221 -7.94 4.49 13.19
N GLY A 222 -8.67 3.85 14.11
CA GLY A 222 -10.01 3.33 13.87
C GLY A 222 -10.06 2.08 12.99
N PHE A 223 -8.94 1.38 12.76
CA PHE A 223 -8.94 0.12 12.03
C PHE A 223 -9.63 -1.01 12.83
N ILE A 224 -10.43 -1.79 12.13
CA ILE A 224 -11.06 -2.98 12.68
C ILE A 224 -10.05 -4.13 12.64
N GLY A 225 -9.80 -4.73 13.79
CA GLY A 225 -8.99 -5.93 13.96
C GLY A 225 -9.83 -7.20 14.09
N ILE A 226 -9.18 -8.35 13.85
CA ILE A 226 -9.67 -9.68 14.26
C ILE A 226 -8.64 -10.22 15.23
N HIS A 227 -9.02 -10.54 16.46
CA HIS A 227 -8.06 -10.90 17.50
C HIS A 227 -8.63 -11.87 18.52
N GLY A 228 -7.77 -12.46 19.34
CA GLY A 228 -8.18 -13.25 20.49
C GLY A 228 -8.82 -12.41 21.59
N THR A 229 -9.06 -13.00 22.75
CA THR A 229 -9.66 -12.29 23.90
C THR A 229 -9.22 -12.93 25.21
N ASN A 230 -9.20 -12.14 26.27
CA ASN A 230 -9.11 -12.60 27.65
C ASN A 230 -10.49 -12.81 28.30
N GLN A 231 -11.57 -12.58 27.55
CA GLN A 231 -12.97 -12.74 28.01
C GLN A 231 -13.72 -13.68 27.05
N PRO A 232 -13.32 -14.97 26.96
CA PRO A 232 -13.94 -15.94 26.03
C PRO A 232 -15.37 -16.28 26.38
N GLU A 233 -15.82 -16.09 27.65
CA GLU A 233 -17.18 -16.29 28.15
C GLU A 233 -18.19 -15.33 27.52
N LEU A 234 -17.74 -14.17 27.01
CA LEU A 234 -18.60 -13.21 26.32
C LEU A 234 -18.88 -13.58 24.86
N LEU A 235 -18.32 -14.70 24.36
CA LEU A 235 -18.49 -15.16 22.98
C LEU A 235 -19.45 -16.35 22.87
N PRO A 236 -20.37 -16.31 21.88
CA PRO A 236 -20.63 -15.25 20.91
C PRO A 236 -21.41 -14.08 21.50
N GLY A 237 -21.16 -12.85 21.02
CA GLY A 237 -21.84 -11.68 21.54
C GLY A 237 -21.52 -10.36 20.83
N ARG A 238 -22.29 -9.30 21.16
CA ARG A 238 -21.97 -7.92 20.80
C ARG A 238 -21.21 -7.29 21.97
N VAL A 239 -19.88 -7.28 21.90
CA VAL A 239 -19.03 -7.09 23.08
C VAL A 239 -17.82 -6.18 22.80
N SER A 240 -17.71 -5.62 21.60
CA SER A 240 -16.52 -4.85 21.22
C SER A 240 -16.87 -3.44 20.72
N HIS A 241 -15.84 -2.63 20.47
CA HIS A 241 -15.94 -1.34 19.81
C HIS A 241 -15.76 -1.43 18.28
N GLY A 242 -16.19 -2.55 17.70
CA GLY A 242 -16.14 -2.80 16.25
C GLY A 242 -15.19 -3.92 15.84
N CYS A 243 -14.16 -4.25 16.62
CA CYS A 243 -13.27 -5.38 16.35
C CYS A 243 -14.02 -6.73 16.44
N ILE A 244 -13.50 -7.70 15.71
CA ILE A 244 -14.01 -9.08 15.72
C ILE A 244 -13.17 -9.87 16.72
N ARG A 245 -13.80 -10.35 17.80
CA ARG A 245 -13.15 -11.17 18.83
C ARG A 245 -13.38 -12.64 18.57
N MET A 246 -12.37 -13.46 18.82
CA MET A 246 -12.42 -14.93 18.73
C MET A 246 -11.84 -15.55 20.01
N ARG A 247 -12.23 -16.78 20.31
CA ARG A 247 -11.51 -17.56 21.32
C ARG A 247 -10.04 -17.71 20.92
N ASN A 248 -9.14 -17.75 21.88
CA ASN A 248 -7.69 -17.80 21.60
C ASN A 248 -7.28 -19.02 20.77
N ALA A 249 -7.90 -20.17 20.97
CA ALA A 249 -7.69 -21.35 20.14
C ALA A 249 -8.11 -21.12 18.69
N ASP A 250 -9.25 -20.43 18.47
CA ASP A 250 -9.79 -20.15 17.14
C ASP A 250 -8.93 -19.14 16.37
N ILE A 251 -8.49 -18.05 17.03
CA ILE A 251 -7.62 -17.06 16.36
C ILE A 251 -6.25 -17.67 16.00
N VAL A 252 -5.70 -18.54 16.81
CA VAL A 252 -4.46 -19.26 16.51
C VAL A 252 -4.66 -20.20 15.32
N ARG A 253 -5.76 -20.96 15.28
CA ARG A 253 -6.14 -21.82 14.15
C ARG A 253 -6.35 -21.00 12.89
N LEU A 254 -7.09 -19.89 12.95
CA LEU A 254 -7.27 -18.96 11.86
C LEU A 254 -5.91 -18.43 11.36
N GLY A 255 -5.00 -18.15 12.30
CA GLY A 255 -3.66 -17.69 12.01
C GLY A 255 -2.80 -18.66 11.18
N ARG A 256 -3.04 -19.96 11.30
CA ARG A 256 -2.37 -20.99 10.49
C ARG A 256 -2.99 -21.16 9.11
N LEU A 257 -4.27 -20.85 8.96
CA LEU A 257 -5.07 -21.13 7.77
C LEU A 257 -5.26 -19.94 6.85
N MET A 258 -5.28 -18.72 7.40
CA MET A 258 -5.62 -17.49 6.67
C MET A 258 -4.38 -16.65 6.38
N PRO A 259 -3.96 -16.53 5.11
CA PRO A 259 -2.87 -15.63 4.72
C PRO A 259 -3.31 -14.17 4.67
N VAL A 260 -2.33 -13.27 4.75
CA VAL A 260 -2.50 -11.84 4.43
C VAL A 260 -2.97 -11.71 2.98
N GLY A 261 -3.76 -10.68 2.69
CA GLY A 261 -4.39 -10.47 1.38
C GLY A 261 -5.71 -11.23 1.19
N THR A 262 -6.12 -12.08 2.15
CA THR A 262 -7.43 -12.77 2.11
C THR A 262 -8.56 -11.73 2.07
N PRO A 263 -9.46 -11.78 1.06
CA PRO A 263 -10.67 -10.99 1.05
C PRO A 263 -11.56 -11.33 2.25
N MET A 264 -12.20 -10.31 2.83
CA MET A 264 -13.14 -10.43 3.92
C MET A 264 -14.46 -9.77 3.53
N GLU A 265 -15.55 -10.44 3.80
CA GLU A 265 -16.92 -9.95 3.61
C GLU A 265 -17.65 -9.97 4.96
N VAL A 266 -18.20 -8.83 5.34
CA VAL A 266 -19.00 -8.67 6.57
C VAL A 266 -20.45 -8.44 6.16
N LEU A 267 -21.34 -9.37 6.55
CA LEU A 267 -22.77 -9.43 6.19
C LEU A 267 -23.65 -8.78 7.25
#